data_a2b6b6f6fc9f3f1e2148b2d6c2cef2c8
#
_entry.id   a2b6b6f6fc9f3f1e2148b2d6c2cef2c8
#
_cell.length_a   1.000
_cell.length_b   1.000
_cell.length_c   1.000
_cell.angle_alpha   90.00
_cell.angle_beta   90.00
_cell.angle_gamma   90.00
#
_symmetry.space_group_name_H-M   'P 1'
#
loop_
_entity.id
_entity.type
_entity.pdbx_description
1 polymer ?
#
loop_
_entity_poly.entity_id
_entity_poly.type
_entity_poly.pdbx_seq_one_letter_code
_entity_poly.pdbx_strand_id
1 'polypeptide(L)'
;KIVSFLMIGQSNMAGRGDLDEVPPIINKELFMLRMGRWQVLSEPVNTDRAVTKGDFHSGVSLGATFGDEHQKYFNVKTGMIPCADGGTKMLQWMPGEILFDHAVFMTKLAMRTSNFGGIIWHQGESDSNKDASALYKERFITMITEMRRQLGAEELPVILGELSTDINRNRWKHGDYIDVM
;
A
#
# COMPACT_ATOMS: atom_id res chain seq x y z
N LYS A 1 -17.24 1.74 -14.80
CA LYS A 1 -15.83 2.16 -14.70
C LYS A 1 -15.27 1.63 -13.39
N ILE A 2 -14.01 1.24 -13.34
CA ILE A 2 -13.36 0.76 -12.11
C ILE A 2 -13.15 1.95 -11.17
N VAL A 3 -13.41 1.78 -9.86
CA VAL A 3 -12.93 2.66 -8.79
C VAL A 3 -11.61 2.07 -8.29
N SER A 4 -10.53 2.83 -8.32
CA SER A 4 -9.19 2.31 -8.04
C SER A 4 -8.55 2.93 -6.81
N PHE A 5 -7.77 2.14 -6.08
CA PHE A 5 -7.07 2.53 -4.87
C PHE A 5 -5.57 2.24 -4.99
N LEU A 6 -4.75 3.22 -4.63
CA LEU A 6 -3.31 3.07 -4.57
C LEU A 6 -2.91 2.39 -3.26
N MET A 7 -2.15 1.31 -3.36
CA MET A 7 -1.58 0.58 -2.21
C MET A 7 -0.10 0.93 -2.09
N ILE A 8 0.28 1.66 -1.05
CA ILE A 8 1.65 2.06 -0.78
C ILE A 8 2.05 1.79 0.68
N GLY A 9 3.32 1.58 0.91
CA GLY A 9 3.87 1.23 2.22
C GLY A 9 4.89 0.12 2.13
N GLN A 10 5.04 -0.66 3.20
CA GLN A 10 6.06 -1.70 3.24
C GLN A 10 5.49 -3.14 3.28
N SER A 11 6.17 -4.06 3.94
CA SER A 11 5.87 -5.50 3.89
C SER A 11 4.44 -5.89 4.25
N ASN A 12 3.86 -5.25 5.26
CA ASN A 12 2.47 -5.55 5.66
C ASN A 12 1.44 -5.02 4.65
N MET A 13 1.76 -3.97 3.90
CA MET A 13 0.95 -3.57 2.75
C MET A 13 1.12 -4.53 1.58
N ALA A 14 2.35 -4.93 1.28
CA ALA A 14 2.64 -5.86 0.19
C ALA A 14 2.01 -7.25 0.41
N GLY A 15 1.83 -7.62 1.69
CA GLY A 15 1.32 -8.93 2.10
C GLY A 15 2.45 -9.92 2.43
N ARG A 16 2.29 -10.64 3.54
CA ARG A 16 3.24 -11.67 4.01
C ARG A 16 2.51 -12.90 4.57
N GLY A 17 1.19 -12.94 4.49
CA GLY A 17 0.43 -14.12 4.87
C GLY A 17 0.69 -15.27 3.90
N ASP A 18 0.64 -16.50 4.41
CA ASP A 18 0.77 -17.68 3.60
C ASP A 18 -0.49 -17.87 2.72
N LEU A 19 -0.28 -18.08 1.44
CA LEU A 19 -1.37 -18.25 0.48
C LEU A 19 -2.18 -19.52 0.71
N ASP A 20 -1.58 -20.52 1.36
CA ASP A 20 -2.24 -21.79 1.66
C ASP A 20 -3.06 -21.76 2.96
N GLU A 21 -2.89 -20.72 3.79
CA GLU A 21 -3.61 -20.58 5.06
C GLU A 21 -5.01 -20.01 4.93
N VAL A 22 -5.33 -19.35 3.81
CA VAL A 22 -6.64 -18.71 3.60
C VAL A 22 -7.24 -19.08 2.25
N PRO A 23 -8.57 -19.21 2.16
CA PRO A 23 -9.21 -19.41 0.87
C PRO A 23 -8.98 -18.21 -0.06
N PRO A 24 -8.71 -18.43 -1.35
CA PRO A 24 -8.54 -17.33 -2.29
C PRO A 24 -9.84 -16.53 -2.46
N ILE A 25 -9.70 -15.22 -2.56
CA ILE A 25 -10.83 -14.34 -2.92
C ILE A 25 -11.10 -14.51 -4.42
N ILE A 26 -12.30 -15.00 -4.75
CA ILE A 26 -12.76 -15.19 -6.11
C ILE A 26 -13.86 -14.17 -6.41
N ASN A 27 -13.48 -13.03 -7.00
CA ASN A 27 -14.40 -11.96 -7.32
C ASN A 27 -14.07 -11.38 -8.71
N LYS A 28 -14.95 -11.59 -9.69
CA LYS A 28 -14.74 -11.15 -11.08
C LYS A 28 -14.88 -9.63 -11.29
N GLU A 29 -15.38 -8.92 -10.30
CA GLU A 29 -15.52 -7.46 -10.32
C GLU A 29 -14.41 -6.77 -9.53
N LEU A 30 -13.44 -7.55 -9.02
CA LEU A 30 -12.27 -7.07 -8.32
C LEU A 30 -11.02 -7.21 -9.21
N PHE A 31 -10.28 -6.12 -9.37
CA PHE A 31 -9.16 -6.04 -10.30
C PHE A 31 -7.86 -5.61 -9.60
N MET A 32 -6.74 -5.92 -10.21
CA MET A 32 -5.43 -5.37 -9.87
C MET A 32 -4.73 -4.84 -11.12
N LEU A 33 -3.97 -3.78 -10.96
CA LEU A 33 -3.12 -3.27 -12.04
C LEU A 33 -1.82 -4.07 -12.09
N ARG A 34 -1.65 -4.85 -13.13
CA ARG A 34 -0.43 -5.64 -13.34
C ARG A 34 0.08 -5.44 -14.76
N MET A 35 1.36 -5.15 -14.92
CA MET A 35 1.99 -4.89 -16.21
C MET A 35 1.23 -3.83 -17.05
N GLY A 36 0.72 -2.79 -16.38
CA GLY A 36 -0.01 -1.71 -17.03
C GLY A 36 -1.45 -2.04 -17.47
N ARG A 37 -2.00 -3.17 -17.04
CA ARG A 37 -3.34 -3.63 -17.40
C ARG A 37 -4.14 -4.02 -16.17
N TRP A 38 -5.45 -3.79 -16.21
CA TRP A 38 -6.38 -4.34 -15.26
C TRP A 38 -6.58 -5.83 -15.53
N GLN A 39 -6.34 -6.64 -14.52
CA GLN A 39 -6.58 -8.08 -14.50
C GLN A 39 -7.47 -8.41 -13.31
N VAL A 40 -8.25 -9.47 -13.40
CA VAL A 40 -8.99 -9.97 -12.23
C VAL A 40 -7.98 -10.23 -11.12
N LEU A 41 -8.27 -9.72 -9.93
CA LEU A 41 -7.35 -9.81 -8.80
C LEU A 41 -7.13 -11.27 -8.41
N SER A 42 -5.90 -11.59 -8.18
CA SER A 42 -5.45 -12.81 -7.51
C SER A 42 -4.31 -12.46 -6.57
N GLU A 43 -4.21 -13.14 -5.45
CA GLU A 43 -3.05 -13.00 -4.59
C GLU A 43 -1.84 -13.78 -5.13
N PRO A 44 -0.63 -13.31 -4.88
CA PRO A 44 -0.30 -12.04 -4.23
C PRO A 44 -0.65 -10.83 -5.10
N VAL A 45 -1.31 -9.84 -4.50
CA VAL A 45 -1.71 -8.61 -5.22
C VAL A 45 -0.49 -7.78 -5.59
N ASN A 46 0.41 -7.61 -4.63
CA ASN A 46 1.68 -6.90 -4.82
C ASN A 46 2.74 -7.89 -5.28
N THR A 47 3.10 -7.85 -6.53
CA THR A 47 3.87 -8.91 -7.17
C THR A 47 5.36 -8.85 -6.97
N ASP A 48 5.95 -8.03 -6.24
CA ASP A 48 7.37 -8.14 -5.89
C ASP A 48 8.15 -6.87 -5.80
N ARG A 49 9.13 -7.01 -4.96
CA ARG A 49 10.32 -6.20 -4.89
C ARG A 49 11.19 -6.50 -6.10
N ALA A 50 10.93 -5.88 -7.22
CA ALA A 50 11.72 -6.06 -8.44
C ALA A 50 13.19 -5.64 -8.27
N VAL A 51 13.59 -5.06 -7.15
CA VAL A 51 14.86 -4.33 -7.03
C VAL A 51 15.73 -4.83 -5.88
N THR A 52 15.30 -5.76 -5.05
CA THR A 52 16.07 -6.15 -3.86
C THR A 52 16.35 -7.63 -3.74
N LYS A 53 17.51 -7.91 -3.19
CA LYS A 53 18.07 -9.23 -2.94
C LYS A 53 17.19 -10.06 -2.02
N GLY A 54 16.96 -11.32 -2.36
CA GLY A 54 16.46 -12.38 -1.50
C GLY A 54 15.09 -12.92 -1.89
N ASP A 55 14.76 -14.08 -1.34
CA ASP A 55 13.56 -14.86 -1.58
C ASP A 55 12.32 -14.32 -0.84
N PHE A 56 12.15 -13.02 -0.78
CA PHE A 56 10.97 -12.41 -0.16
C PHE A 56 9.84 -12.33 -1.18
N HIS A 57 8.91 -13.25 -1.06
CA HIS A 57 7.68 -13.23 -1.85
C HIS A 57 6.59 -12.46 -1.11
N SER A 58 5.78 -11.73 -1.87
CA SER A 58 4.52 -11.23 -1.37
C SER A 58 3.53 -12.39 -1.22
N GLY A 59 2.67 -12.30 -0.23
CA GLY A 59 1.64 -13.28 0.07
C GLY A 59 0.27 -12.62 0.23
N VAL A 60 -0.56 -13.19 1.10
CA VAL A 60 -1.88 -12.62 1.43
C VAL A 60 -1.72 -11.20 1.95
N SER A 61 -2.51 -10.28 1.41
CA SER A 61 -2.44 -8.85 1.73
C SER A 61 -3.80 -8.27 2.12
N LEU A 62 -3.77 -7.21 2.90
CA LEU A 62 -4.99 -6.46 3.25
C LEU A 62 -5.69 -5.87 2.01
N GLY A 63 -4.97 -5.66 0.91
CA GLY A 63 -5.52 -5.05 -0.29
C GLY A 63 -6.58 -5.91 -0.99
N ALA A 64 -6.43 -7.23 -0.96
CA ALA A 64 -7.41 -8.14 -1.54
C ALA A 64 -8.75 -8.07 -0.78
N THR A 65 -8.69 -8.17 0.56
CA THR A 65 -9.88 -8.08 1.41
C THR A 65 -10.53 -6.69 1.34
N PHE A 66 -9.73 -5.62 1.40
CA PHE A 66 -10.24 -4.26 1.25
C PHE A 66 -10.98 -4.08 -0.08
N GLY A 67 -10.39 -4.52 -1.18
CA GLY A 67 -10.99 -4.38 -2.50
C GLY A 67 -12.27 -5.19 -2.66
N ASP A 68 -12.32 -6.39 -2.09
CA ASP A 68 -13.48 -7.27 -2.11
C ASP A 68 -14.65 -6.69 -1.30
N GLU A 69 -14.38 -6.22 -0.09
CA GLU A 69 -15.39 -5.59 0.77
C GLU A 69 -15.89 -4.26 0.18
N HIS A 70 -14.99 -3.44 -0.39
CA HIS A 70 -15.40 -2.22 -1.08
C HIS A 70 -16.28 -2.54 -2.29
N GLN A 71 -15.90 -3.53 -3.09
CA GLN A 71 -16.69 -3.96 -4.24
C GLN A 71 -18.09 -4.41 -3.83
N LYS A 72 -18.21 -5.25 -2.80
CA LYS A 72 -19.50 -5.75 -2.29
C LYS A 72 -20.37 -4.65 -1.71
N TYR A 73 -19.78 -3.76 -0.90
CA TYR A 73 -20.53 -2.71 -0.22
C TYR A 73 -21.10 -1.67 -1.19
N PHE A 74 -20.30 -1.22 -2.13
CA PHE A 74 -20.71 -0.18 -3.08
C PHE A 74 -21.27 -0.72 -4.41
N ASN A 75 -21.20 -2.02 -4.63
CA ASN A 75 -21.59 -2.70 -5.88
C ASN A 75 -20.95 -2.05 -7.13
N VAL A 76 -19.65 -1.77 -7.05
CA VAL A 76 -18.87 -1.16 -8.12
C VAL A 76 -17.62 -1.98 -8.41
N LYS A 77 -17.17 -2.01 -9.67
CA LYS A 77 -15.87 -2.60 -10.01
C LYS A 77 -14.77 -1.91 -9.24
N THR A 78 -13.99 -2.69 -8.50
CA THR A 78 -12.91 -2.16 -7.67
C THR A 78 -11.56 -2.62 -8.19
N GLY A 79 -10.57 -1.72 -8.18
CA GLY A 79 -9.23 -2.00 -8.69
C GLY A 79 -8.15 -1.59 -7.69
N MET A 80 -7.16 -2.46 -7.50
CA MET A 80 -6.00 -2.20 -6.64
C MET A 80 -4.79 -1.85 -7.48
N ILE A 81 -4.05 -0.81 -7.08
CA ILE A 81 -2.81 -0.36 -7.73
C ILE A 81 -1.66 -0.69 -6.76
N PRO A 82 -1.03 -1.87 -6.88
CA PRO A 82 -0.02 -2.31 -5.93
C PRO A 82 1.33 -1.65 -6.21
N CYS A 83 1.81 -0.87 -5.24
CA CYS A 83 3.09 -0.18 -5.29
C CYS A 83 3.87 -0.29 -3.97
N ALA A 84 3.49 -1.19 -3.07
CA ALA A 84 4.20 -1.39 -1.82
C ALA A 84 5.57 -2.04 -2.02
N ASP A 85 6.56 -1.64 -1.20
CA ASP A 85 7.89 -2.25 -1.20
C ASP A 85 8.36 -2.54 0.24
N GLY A 86 8.64 -3.81 0.52
CA GLY A 86 8.92 -4.30 1.86
C GLY A 86 10.24 -3.77 2.44
N GLY A 87 10.27 -3.50 3.77
CA GLY A 87 11.45 -3.03 4.49
C GLY A 87 11.83 -1.59 4.20
N THR A 88 11.00 -0.83 3.51
CA THR A 88 11.28 0.56 3.15
C THR A 88 11.03 1.52 4.30
N LYS A 89 11.80 2.61 4.33
CA LYS A 89 11.69 3.70 5.29
C LYS A 89 10.91 4.87 4.68
N MET A 90 10.33 5.71 5.53
CA MET A 90 9.60 6.91 5.12
C MET A 90 10.40 7.80 4.16
N LEU A 91 11.70 7.94 4.36
CA LEU A 91 12.58 8.73 3.48
C LEU A 91 12.59 8.26 2.02
N GLN A 92 12.38 6.97 1.78
CA GLN A 92 12.36 6.40 0.42
C GLN A 92 11.03 6.67 -0.32
N TRP A 93 10.06 7.24 0.40
CA TRP A 93 8.75 7.65 -0.12
C TRP A 93 8.61 9.16 -0.28
N MET A 94 9.67 9.93 -0.02
CA MET A 94 9.63 11.38 -0.18
C MET A 94 9.52 11.77 -1.66
N PRO A 95 8.95 12.95 -1.98
CA PRO A 95 8.86 13.45 -3.34
C PRO A 95 10.22 13.47 -4.04
N GLY A 96 10.28 12.89 -5.25
CA GLY A 96 11.50 12.72 -6.03
C GLY A 96 12.25 11.41 -5.76
N GLU A 97 11.85 10.65 -4.76
CA GLU A 97 12.38 9.30 -4.55
C GLU A 97 11.67 8.30 -5.47
N ILE A 98 12.38 7.24 -5.82
CA ILE A 98 11.91 6.28 -6.84
C ILE A 98 10.57 5.62 -6.50
N LEU A 99 10.29 5.35 -5.22
CA LEU A 99 9.03 4.72 -4.80
C LEU A 99 7.86 5.69 -4.92
N PHE A 100 8.07 6.95 -4.58
CA PHE A 100 7.09 8.02 -4.77
C PHE A 100 6.76 8.20 -6.25
N ASP A 101 7.79 8.39 -7.08
CA ASP A 101 7.62 8.63 -8.51
C ASP A 101 6.96 7.44 -9.20
N HIS A 102 7.34 6.21 -8.83
CA HIS A 102 6.71 4.98 -9.31
C HIS A 102 5.22 4.93 -8.94
N ALA A 103 4.87 5.20 -7.68
CA ALA A 103 3.48 5.18 -7.23
C ALA A 103 2.62 6.22 -7.97
N VAL A 104 3.13 7.43 -8.16
CA VAL A 104 2.46 8.48 -8.93
C VAL A 104 2.29 8.06 -10.39
N PHE A 105 3.33 7.52 -11.02
CA PHE A 105 3.28 7.04 -12.41
C PHE A 105 2.22 5.95 -12.58
N MET A 106 2.24 4.92 -11.74
CA MET A 106 1.30 3.80 -11.81
C MET A 106 -0.15 4.25 -11.59
N THR A 107 -0.35 5.19 -10.67
CA THR A 107 -1.69 5.75 -10.43
C THR A 107 -2.17 6.55 -11.63
N LYS A 108 -1.35 7.41 -12.21
CA LYS A 108 -1.70 8.15 -13.45
C LYS A 108 -2.01 7.21 -14.62
N LEU A 109 -1.27 6.12 -14.74
CA LEU A 109 -1.54 5.09 -15.73
C LEU A 109 -2.92 4.44 -15.52
N ALA A 110 -3.24 4.07 -14.26
CA ALA A 110 -4.53 3.51 -13.87
C ALA A 110 -5.69 4.48 -14.15
N MET A 111 -5.52 5.76 -13.84
CA MET A 111 -6.53 6.81 -14.01
C MET A 111 -6.99 7.00 -15.46
N ARG A 112 -6.23 6.53 -16.43
CA ARG A 112 -6.64 6.55 -17.85
C ARG A 112 -7.91 5.73 -18.09
N THR A 113 -8.16 4.72 -17.28
CA THR A 113 -9.26 3.76 -17.45
C THR A 113 -10.08 3.51 -16.19
N SER A 114 -9.72 4.13 -15.08
CA SER A 114 -10.43 4.04 -13.79
C SER A 114 -10.72 5.44 -13.21
N ASN A 115 -11.60 5.49 -12.21
CA ASN A 115 -11.76 6.63 -11.32
C ASN A 115 -10.93 6.38 -10.08
N PHE A 116 -10.00 7.27 -9.75
CA PHE A 116 -9.19 7.15 -8.56
C PHE A 116 -10.04 7.44 -7.31
N GLY A 117 -10.05 6.52 -6.35
CA GLY A 117 -10.89 6.55 -5.15
C GLY A 117 -10.14 6.91 -3.88
N GLY A 118 -8.81 6.75 -3.85
CA GLY A 118 -8.02 7.09 -2.66
C GLY A 118 -6.74 6.29 -2.52
N ILE A 119 -6.07 6.51 -1.40
CA ILE A 119 -4.76 5.93 -1.08
C ILE A 119 -4.88 5.08 0.19
N ILE A 120 -4.26 3.92 0.19
CA ILE A 120 -4.11 3.05 1.36
C ILE A 120 -2.61 3.00 1.70
N TRP A 121 -2.28 3.37 2.92
CA TRP A 121 -0.92 3.41 3.44
C TRP A 121 -0.75 2.48 4.63
N HIS A 122 0.26 1.61 4.58
CA HIS A 122 0.67 0.80 5.74
C HIS A 122 2.19 0.68 5.78
N GLN A 123 2.81 1.47 6.65
CA GLN A 123 4.26 1.52 6.84
C GLN A 123 4.56 2.14 8.20
N GLY A 124 5.73 1.88 8.75
CA GLY A 124 6.20 2.51 9.98
C GLY A 124 7.19 1.64 10.75
N GLU A 125 7.16 0.32 10.53
CA GLU A 125 8.03 -0.63 11.25
C GLU A 125 9.52 -0.29 11.06
N SER A 126 9.91 0.11 9.86
CA SER A 126 11.30 0.50 9.55
C SER A 126 11.71 1.86 10.13
N ASP A 127 10.73 2.66 10.53
CA ASP A 127 10.92 3.98 11.14
C ASP A 127 10.59 3.99 12.64
N SER A 128 10.24 2.83 13.23
CA SER A 128 9.95 2.67 14.66
C SER A 128 11.25 2.72 15.49
N ASN A 129 11.89 3.87 15.51
CA ASN A 129 13.06 4.20 16.32
C ASN A 129 13.04 5.69 16.68
N LYS A 130 13.79 6.08 17.71
CA LYS A 130 13.75 7.41 18.28
C LYS A 130 13.88 8.56 17.26
N ASP A 131 14.84 8.44 16.36
CA ASP A 131 15.18 9.55 15.45
C ASP A 131 14.21 9.62 14.27
N ALA A 132 13.87 8.48 13.70
CA ALA A 132 12.98 8.42 12.53
C ALA A 132 11.52 8.72 12.91
N SER A 133 11.04 8.22 14.06
CA SER A 133 9.67 8.45 14.52
C SER A 133 9.38 9.92 14.81
N ALA A 134 10.36 10.65 15.35
CA ALA A 134 10.22 12.09 15.64
C ALA A 134 9.90 12.93 14.37
N LEU A 135 10.32 12.48 13.20
CA LEU A 135 10.10 13.16 11.92
C LEU A 135 9.04 12.49 11.04
N TYR A 136 8.48 11.38 11.50
CA TYR A 136 7.59 10.55 10.67
C TYR A 136 6.34 11.31 10.22
N LYS A 137 5.65 11.95 11.16
CA LYS A 137 4.42 12.70 10.89
C LYS A 137 4.63 13.83 9.88
N GLU A 138 5.69 14.62 10.05
CA GLU A 138 6.01 15.72 9.14
C GLU A 138 6.31 15.21 7.74
N ARG A 139 7.12 14.16 7.63
CA ARG A 139 7.46 13.51 6.36
C ARG A 139 6.24 12.91 5.68
N PHE A 140 5.39 12.24 6.45
CA PHE A 140 4.15 11.66 5.92
C PHE A 140 3.24 12.75 5.34
N ILE A 141 3.03 13.85 6.08
CA ILE A 141 2.21 14.97 5.59
C ILE A 141 2.80 15.55 4.31
N THR A 142 4.11 15.77 4.26
CA THR A 142 4.80 16.27 3.06
C THR A 142 4.61 15.33 1.88
N MET A 143 4.86 14.05 2.06
CA MET A 143 4.73 13.02 1.04
C MET A 143 3.30 12.95 0.50
N ILE A 144 2.31 12.81 1.40
CA ILE A 144 0.93 12.61 0.98
C ILE A 144 0.31 13.86 0.34
N THR A 145 0.68 15.04 0.82
CA THR A 145 0.22 16.31 0.22
C THR A 145 0.72 16.44 -1.20
N GLU A 146 2.01 16.21 -1.42
CA GLU A 146 2.59 16.29 -2.76
C GLU A 146 2.05 15.19 -3.69
N MET A 147 1.85 13.98 -3.19
CA MET A 147 1.27 12.89 -3.97
C MET A 147 -0.15 13.24 -4.42
N ARG A 148 -1.00 13.72 -3.52
CA ARG A 148 -2.35 14.16 -3.84
C ARG A 148 -2.34 15.28 -4.88
N ARG A 149 -1.48 16.28 -4.71
CA ARG A 149 -1.33 17.39 -5.65
C ARG A 149 -0.95 16.90 -7.05
N GLN A 150 0.02 15.99 -7.15
CA GLN A 150 0.44 15.45 -8.46
C GLN A 150 -0.63 14.57 -9.12
N LEU A 151 -1.52 13.99 -8.34
CA LEU A 151 -2.61 13.15 -8.82
C LEU A 151 -3.92 13.94 -9.04
N GLY A 152 -4.00 15.22 -8.66
CA GLY A 152 -5.25 15.99 -8.66
C GLY A 152 -6.30 15.34 -7.75
N ALA A 153 -5.88 14.91 -6.56
CA ALA A 153 -6.65 14.06 -5.65
C ALA A 153 -6.68 14.60 -4.21
N GLU A 154 -6.64 15.92 -4.07
CA GLU A 154 -6.52 16.61 -2.78
C GLU A 154 -7.68 16.26 -1.84
N GLU A 155 -8.86 16.06 -2.38
CA GLU A 155 -10.08 15.75 -1.61
C GLU A 155 -10.30 14.25 -1.38
N LEU A 156 -9.49 13.38 -1.99
CA LEU A 156 -9.68 11.94 -1.85
C LEU A 156 -9.14 11.41 -0.51
N PRO A 157 -9.77 10.36 0.05
CA PRO A 157 -9.37 9.81 1.33
C PRO A 157 -7.97 9.15 1.28
N VAL A 158 -7.29 9.21 2.42
CA VAL A 158 -6.12 8.39 2.72
C VAL A 158 -6.47 7.53 3.92
N ILE A 159 -6.35 6.22 3.76
CA ILE A 159 -6.58 5.24 4.81
C ILE A 159 -5.22 4.78 5.33
N LEU A 160 -5.01 4.91 6.63
CA LEU A 160 -3.77 4.48 7.28
C LEU A 160 -4.03 3.20 8.07
N GLY A 161 -3.18 2.19 7.86
CA GLY A 161 -3.13 1.02 8.70
C GLY A 161 -2.25 1.29 9.93
N GLU A 162 -2.80 1.12 11.13
CA GLU A 162 -2.04 1.19 12.37
C GLU A 162 -1.09 0.00 12.49
N LEU A 163 0.06 0.22 13.10
CA LEU A 163 0.97 -0.87 13.45
C LEU A 163 0.45 -1.62 14.68
N SER A 164 0.52 -2.94 14.62
CA SER A 164 0.15 -3.76 15.78
C SER A 164 1.14 -3.57 16.92
N THR A 165 0.63 -3.28 18.11
CA THR A 165 1.43 -3.19 19.33
C THR A 165 2.06 -4.53 19.75
N ASP A 166 1.49 -5.65 19.32
CA ASP A 166 1.98 -7.00 19.65
C ASP A 166 3.24 -7.40 18.87
N ILE A 167 3.44 -6.85 17.68
CA ILE A 167 4.64 -7.09 16.85
C ILE A 167 5.91 -6.68 17.61
N ASN A 168 5.82 -5.69 18.49
CA ASN A 168 6.98 -5.10 19.13
C ASN A 168 7.50 -5.85 20.33
N ARG A 169 6.68 -6.60 21.02
CA ARG A 169 7.10 -7.28 22.26
C ARG A 169 8.10 -8.40 22.03
N ASN A 170 8.12 -8.99 20.84
CA ASN A 170 8.88 -10.22 20.57
C ASN A 170 9.89 -10.16 19.41
N ARG A 171 9.82 -9.22 18.49
CA ARG A 171 10.67 -9.18 17.28
C ARG A 171 11.38 -7.86 17.01
N TRP A 172 10.83 -6.74 17.42
CA TRP A 172 11.36 -5.41 17.12
C TRP A 172 11.70 -4.69 18.42
N LYS A 173 12.96 -4.31 18.60
CA LYS A 173 13.45 -3.65 19.82
C LYS A 173 12.94 -2.21 20.04
N HIS A 174 11.90 -1.79 19.31
CA HIS A 174 11.53 -0.38 19.19
C HIS A 174 10.07 -0.10 19.57
N GLY A 175 9.48 -0.91 20.44
CA GLY A 175 8.08 -0.81 20.88
C GLY A 175 7.63 0.52 21.42
N ASP A 176 8.57 1.34 21.90
CA ASP A 176 8.27 2.62 22.55
C ASP A 176 7.93 3.76 21.56
N TYR A 177 8.01 3.52 20.23
CA TYR A 177 7.85 4.57 19.21
C TYR A 177 6.67 4.39 18.27
N ILE A 178 5.83 3.40 18.48
CA ILE A 178 4.65 3.16 17.62
C ILE A 178 3.57 4.19 17.83
N ASP A 179 3.42 4.70 19.03
CA ASP A 179 2.37 5.67 19.40
C ASP A 179 2.56 7.05 18.73
N VAL A 180 3.61 7.22 17.96
CA VAL A 180 3.90 8.49 17.26
C VAL A 180 3.29 8.55 15.86
N MET A 181 2.73 7.46 15.39
CA MET A 181 2.03 7.38 14.11
C MET A 181 0.53 7.42 14.29
#